data_c44f9a9bc83747eaaa53f77b148e32bc
#
_entry.id   c44f9a9bc83747eaaa53f77b148e32bc
#
_cell.length_a   1.000
_cell.length_b   1.000
_cell.length_c   1.000
_cell.angle_alpha   90.00
_cell.angle_beta   90.00
_cell.angle_gamma   90.00
#
_symmetry.space_group_name_H-M   'P 1'
#
loop_
_entity.id
_entity.type
_entity.pdbx_description
1 polymer ?
#
loop_
_entity_poly.entity_id
_entity_poly.type
_entity_poly.pdbx_seq_one_letter_code
_entity_poly.pdbx_strand_id
1 'polypeptide(L)'
;LKKPIIEFKNVSKVFEDNNTVVLKDINFELEEGKFYTLLGSSGSGKSTILNIIAGLLDATDGDIFLDGVRINDIPTNKRDVHTVFQSYALFPHMNVFENVAFPLRLRKVDKKEIQERVAEVLKMVQLEGFERRSIRKLSGGQRQRVAIARAIINQPRVVLLDEPLSALDLKLRTDMQYELRELQQRLGITFVFVTHDQEEALAMSDWIFVMNDGEIVQSGTPVDIYDEPINHFVATFIGESNILPG
;
A
#
# COMPACT_ATOMS: atom_id res chain seq x y z
N LEU A 1 2.40 24.15 9.12
CA LEU A 1 2.05 22.74 9.10
C LEU A 1 1.93 22.32 7.64
N LYS A 2 2.61 21.25 7.23
CA LYS A 2 2.43 20.66 5.89
C LYS A 2 1.02 20.09 5.83
N LYS A 3 0.32 20.33 4.72
CA LYS A 3 -1.01 19.76 4.46
C LYS A 3 -0.89 18.24 4.31
N PRO A 4 -1.73 17.43 4.98
CA PRO A 4 -1.69 15.98 4.82
C PRO A 4 -2.06 15.58 3.39
N ILE A 5 -1.41 14.52 2.89
CA ILE A 5 -1.74 13.94 1.58
C ILE A 5 -3.01 13.08 1.66
N ILE A 6 -3.20 12.36 2.76
CA ILE A 6 -4.43 11.63 3.08
C ILE A 6 -4.88 12.02 4.49
N GLU A 7 -6.18 12.23 4.66
CA GLU A 7 -6.78 12.50 5.97
C GLU A 7 -8.09 11.71 6.10
N PHE A 8 -8.24 11.00 7.20
CA PHE A 8 -9.44 10.29 7.63
C PHE A 8 -10.06 11.01 8.82
N LYS A 9 -11.35 11.34 8.73
CA LYS A 9 -12.12 11.99 9.80
C LYS A 9 -13.35 11.17 10.15
N ASN A 10 -13.32 10.55 11.32
CA ASN A 10 -14.42 9.77 11.91
C ASN A 10 -14.96 8.70 10.94
N VAL A 11 -14.05 8.04 10.19
CA VAL A 11 -14.43 7.09 9.15
C VAL A 11 -14.81 5.76 9.76
N SER A 12 -16.03 5.32 9.44
CA SER A 12 -16.59 4.04 9.87
C SER A 12 -17.03 3.19 8.68
N LYS A 13 -16.99 1.87 8.82
CA LYS A 13 -17.50 0.93 7.83
C LYS A 13 -18.28 -0.19 8.47
N VAL A 14 -19.55 -0.29 8.04
CA VAL A 14 -20.48 -1.38 8.38
C VAL A 14 -20.89 -2.06 7.09
N PHE A 15 -20.83 -3.39 7.05
CA PHE A 15 -21.39 -4.18 5.96
C PHE A 15 -22.83 -4.54 6.29
N GLU A 16 -23.77 -4.09 5.45
CA GLU A 16 -25.23 -4.21 5.68
C GLU A 16 -25.71 -5.66 5.67
N ASP A 17 -25.11 -6.53 4.86
CA ASP A 17 -25.54 -7.93 4.69
C ASP A 17 -25.60 -8.72 6.01
N ASN A 18 -24.73 -8.41 6.96
CA ASN A 18 -24.62 -9.09 8.25
C ASN A 18 -24.47 -8.12 9.44
N ASN A 19 -24.67 -6.83 9.19
CA ASN A 19 -24.48 -5.75 10.17
C ASN A 19 -23.11 -5.79 10.89
N THR A 20 -22.05 -6.22 10.16
CA THR A 20 -20.70 -6.33 10.70
C THR A 20 -20.00 -4.99 10.65
N VAL A 21 -19.61 -4.47 11.82
CA VAL A 21 -18.77 -3.28 11.95
C VAL A 21 -17.33 -3.69 11.70
N VAL A 22 -16.70 -3.15 10.64
CA VAL A 22 -15.32 -3.47 10.24
C VAL A 22 -14.35 -2.33 10.55
N LEU A 23 -14.81 -1.09 10.50
CA LEU A 23 -14.07 0.08 10.93
C LEU A 23 -14.89 0.93 11.88
N LYS A 24 -14.26 1.40 12.96
CA LYS A 24 -14.90 2.15 14.03
C LYS A 24 -14.16 3.46 14.24
N ASP A 25 -14.75 4.55 13.78
CA ASP A 25 -14.29 5.93 14.03
C ASP A 25 -12.77 6.13 13.75
N ILE A 26 -12.34 5.74 12.54
CA ILE A 26 -10.93 5.83 12.13
C ILE A 26 -10.56 7.28 11.86
N ASN A 27 -9.50 7.73 12.54
CA ASN A 27 -8.94 9.07 12.44
C ASN A 27 -7.42 8.98 12.26
N PHE A 28 -6.88 9.51 11.17
CA PHE A 28 -5.44 9.67 10.96
C PHE A 28 -5.12 10.64 9.83
N GLU A 29 -3.87 11.10 9.80
CA GLU A 29 -3.32 11.93 8.75
C GLU A 29 -2.00 11.33 8.25
N LEU A 30 -1.79 11.39 6.92
CA LEU A 30 -0.54 10.97 6.27
C LEU A 30 0.13 12.18 5.63
N GLU A 31 1.41 12.38 5.91
CA GLU A 31 2.24 13.37 5.24
C GLU A 31 2.73 12.84 3.89
N GLU A 32 2.98 13.73 2.94
CA GLU A 32 3.50 13.35 1.63
C GLU A 32 4.95 12.83 1.69
N GLY A 33 5.24 11.83 0.87
CA GLY A 33 6.60 11.31 0.67
C GLY A 33 7.11 10.37 1.74
N LYS A 34 6.24 9.85 2.62
CA LYS A 34 6.58 8.87 3.66
C LYS A 34 6.08 7.47 3.34
N PHE A 35 6.64 6.49 4.02
CA PHE A 35 6.23 5.09 4.00
C PHE A 35 5.40 4.77 5.25
N TYR A 36 4.10 4.54 5.07
CA TYR A 36 3.16 4.22 6.13
C TYR A 36 2.77 2.75 6.08
N THR A 37 2.68 2.11 7.24
CA THR A 37 2.20 0.74 7.33
C THR A 37 0.94 0.64 8.21
N LEU A 38 -0.08 -0.02 7.68
CA LEU A 38 -1.21 -0.54 8.44
C LEU A 38 -0.86 -1.97 8.84
N LEU A 39 -0.58 -2.19 10.12
CA LEU A 39 -0.15 -3.48 10.69
C LEU A 39 -1.25 -4.04 11.58
N GLY A 40 -1.51 -5.35 11.52
CA GLY A 40 -2.50 -6.00 12.38
C GLY A 40 -2.84 -7.41 11.92
N SER A 41 -3.58 -8.15 12.72
CA SER A 41 -4.06 -9.49 12.40
C SER A 41 -5.01 -9.51 11.19
N SER A 42 -5.24 -10.69 10.62
CA SER A 42 -6.26 -10.85 9.58
C SER A 42 -7.63 -10.42 10.12
N GLY A 43 -8.38 -9.68 9.31
CA GLY A 43 -9.71 -9.16 9.69
C GLY A 43 -9.72 -7.88 10.52
N SER A 44 -8.56 -7.28 10.85
CA SER A 44 -8.50 -6.02 11.64
C SER A 44 -8.95 -4.76 10.89
N GLY A 45 -9.30 -4.85 9.59
CA GLY A 45 -9.79 -3.70 8.81
C GLY A 45 -8.78 -3.04 7.86
N LYS A 46 -7.52 -3.49 7.80
CA LYS A 46 -6.43 -2.89 6.99
C LYS A 46 -6.78 -2.74 5.51
N SER A 47 -7.12 -3.86 4.84
CA SER A 47 -7.50 -3.85 3.42
C SER A 47 -8.79 -3.07 3.18
N THR A 48 -9.67 -2.95 4.19
CA THR A 48 -10.87 -2.11 4.13
C THR A 48 -10.49 -0.63 4.03
N ILE A 49 -9.56 -0.14 4.87
CA ILE A 49 -9.04 1.23 4.78
C ILE A 49 -8.41 1.46 3.41
N LEU A 50 -7.56 0.54 2.95
CA LEU A 50 -6.90 0.64 1.66
C LEU A 50 -7.90 0.71 0.50
N ASN A 51 -8.95 -0.12 0.52
CA ASN A 51 -10.00 -0.13 -0.51
C ASN A 51 -10.86 1.16 -0.47
N ILE A 52 -11.06 1.75 0.70
CA ILE A 52 -11.75 3.04 0.83
C ILE A 52 -10.90 4.16 0.21
N ILE A 53 -9.59 4.21 0.46
CA ILE A 53 -8.68 5.19 -0.16
C ILE A 53 -8.68 5.01 -1.69
N ALA A 54 -8.63 3.76 -2.18
CA ALA A 54 -8.68 3.44 -3.60
C ALA A 54 -10.01 3.79 -4.28
N GLY A 55 -11.10 3.96 -3.51
CA GLY A 55 -12.46 4.13 -4.03
C GLY A 55 -13.06 2.85 -4.58
N LEU A 56 -12.60 1.70 -4.11
CA LEU A 56 -13.16 0.38 -4.40
C LEU A 56 -14.26 0.00 -3.41
N LEU A 57 -14.33 0.70 -2.30
CA LEU A 57 -15.31 0.53 -1.24
C LEU A 57 -15.67 1.90 -0.67
N ASP A 58 -16.96 2.13 -0.41
CA ASP A 58 -17.45 3.35 0.21
C ASP A 58 -17.39 3.24 1.73
N ALA A 59 -17.03 4.32 2.42
CA ALA A 59 -17.23 4.45 3.85
C ALA A 59 -18.72 4.51 4.18
N THR A 60 -19.12 4.00 5.35
CA THR A 60 -20.51 4.14 5.83
C THR A 60 -20.72 5.52 6.45
N ASP A 61 -19.71 6.05 7.13
CA ASP A 61 -19.74 7.38 7.75
C ASP A 61 -18.32 8.00 7.74
N GLY A 62 -18.24 9.31 7.97
CA GLY A 62 -17.00 10.07 8.00
C GLY A 62 -16.52 10.56 6.64
N ASP A 63 -15.43 11.31 6.66
CA ASP A 63 -14.88 11.98 5.47
C ASP A 63 -13.44 11.57 5.21
N ILE A 64 -13.12 11.36 3.93
CA ILE A 64 -11.77 11.05 3.45
C ILE A 64 -11.32 12.17 2.53
N PHE A 65 -10.10 12.66 2.76
CA PHE A 65 -9.49 13.69 1.93
C PHE A 65 -8.20 13.18 1.30
N LEU A 66 -8.00 13.54 0.04
CA LEU A 66 -6.75 13.36 -0.70
C LEU A 66 -6.28 14.75 -1.14
N ASP A 67 -5.10 15.17 -0.67
CA ASP A 67 -4.57 16.53 -0.89
C ASP A 67 -5.59 17.65 -0.51
N GLY A 68 -6.37 17.38 0.56
CA GLY A 68 -7.42 18.26 1.08
C GLY A 68 -8.66 18.40 0.20
N VAL A 69 -8.79 17.54 -0.81
CA VAL A 69 -10.03 17.37 -1.58
C VAL A 69 -10.78 16.17 -1.01
N ARG A 70 -12.04 16.36 -0.62
CA ARG A 70 -12.91 15.27 -0.16
C ARG A 70 -13.12 14.27 -1.31
N ILE A 71 -12.80 12.99 -1.08
CA ILE A 71 -12.82 11.97 -2.13
C ILE A 71 -13.93 10.92 -2.00
N ASN A 72 -14.82 11.03 -1.03
CA ASN A 72 -15.89 10.04 -0.82
C ASN A 72 -16.68 9.75 -2.11
N ASP A 73 -17.04 10.80 -2.85
CA ASP A 73 -17.87 10.72 -4.07
C ASP A 73 -17.03 10.69 -5.37
N ILE A 74 -15.69 10.67 -5.25
CA ILE A 74 -14.81 10.64 -6.41
C ILE A 74 -14.59 9.19 -6.84
N PRO A 75 -14.93 8.81 -8.10
CA PRO A 75 -14.74 7.45 -8.57
C PRO A 75 -13.26 7.08 -8.66
N THR A 76 -12.94 5.79 -8.48
CA THR A 76 -11.59 5.21 -8.46
C THR A 76 -10.66 5.73 -9.56
N ASN A 77 -11.16 5.80 -10.81
CA ASN A 77 -10.36 6.20 -11.96
C ASN A 77 -9.99 7.71 -12.01
N LYS A 78 -10.55 8.51 -11.11
CA LYS A 78 -10.26 9.95 -10.99
C LYS A 78 -9.44 10.28 -9.74
N ARG A 79 -9.17 9.30 -8.87
CA ARG A 79 -8.29 9.47 -7.71
C ARG A 79 -6.83 9.33 -8.15
N ASP A 80 -5.96 10.20 -7.65
CA ASP A 80 -4.51 10.12 -7.93
C ASP A 80 -3.83 9.11 -6.98
N VAL A 81 -4.36 7.89 -6.98
CA VAL A 81 -3.96 6.76 -6.17
C VAL A 81 -3.86 5.52 -7.04
N HIS A 82 -2.82 4.72 -6.87
CA HIS A 82 -2.66 3.46 -7.59
C HIS A 82 -2.45 2.31 -6.61
N THR A 83 -3.10 1.16 -6.89
CA THR A 83 -3.07 -0.01 -6.00
C THR A 83 -2.29 -1.16 -6.63
N VAL A 84 -1.41 -1.76 -5.84
CA VAL A 84 -0.79 -3.08 -6.08
C VAL A 84 -1.48 -4.08 -5.19
N PHE A 85 -2.24 -4.99 -5.79
CA PHE A 85 -2.97 -6.03 -5.08
C PHE A 85 -2.08 -7.22 -4.70
N GLN A 86 -2.46 -7.99 -3.71
CA GLN A 86 -1.78 -9.21 -3.28
C GLN A 86 -1.54 -10.20 -4.43
N SER A 87 -2.51 -10.36 -5.35
CA SER A 87 -2.38 -11.21 -6.56
C SER A 87 -1.64 -10.54 -7.71
N TYR A 88 -1.12 -9.31 -7.51
CA TYR A 88 -0.51 -8.43 -8.51
C TYR A 88 -1.46 -7.95 -9.62
N ALA A 89 -2.58 -8.61 -9.86
CA ALA A 89 -3.60 -8.33 -10.88
C ALA A 89 -3.01 -7.98 -12.26
N LEU A 90 -1.95 -8.68 -12.68
CA LEU A 90 -1.34 -8.51 -13.99
C LEU A 90 -2.22 -9.13 -15.08
N PHE A 91 -2.23 -8.50 -16.25
CA PHE A 91 -2.97 -9.00 -17.42
C PHE A 91 -2.20 -10.18 -18.05
N PRO A 92 -2.69 -11.43 -17.91
CA PRO A 92 -1.92 -12.63 -18.30
C PRO A 92 -1.75 -12.81 -19.80
N HIS A 93 -2.56 -12.13 -20.61
CA HIS A 93 -2.52 -12.11 -22.08
C HIS A 93 -1.58 -11.01 -22.64
N MET A 94 -1.06 -10.14 -21.79
CA MET A 94 -0.14 -9.06 -22.13
C MET A 94 1.28 -9.43 -21.69
N ASN A 95 2.30 -8.94 -22.41
CA ASN A 95 3.70 -9.01 -22.00
C ASN A 95 4.02 -7.95 -20.92
N VAL A 96 5.28 -7.89 -20.47
CA VAL A 96 5.75 -6.92 -19.46
C VAL A 96 5.51 -5.48 -19.92
N PHE A 97 5.98 -5.13 -21.14
CA PHE A 97 5.80 -3.80 -21.71
C PHE A 97 4.32 -3.39 -21.75
N GLU A 98 3.46 -4.26 -22.23
CA GLU A 98 2.03 -3.99 -22.36
C GLU A 98 1.33 -3.78 -21.02
N ASN A 99 1.70 -4.57 -19.99
CA ASN A 99 1.19 -4.37 -18.63
C ASN A 99 1.58 -3.01 -18.08
N VAL A 100 2.86 -2.63 -18.19
CA VAL A 100 3.37 -1.35 -17.67
C VAL A 100 2.84 -0.17 -18.48
N ALA A 101 2.74 -0.30 -19.80
CA ALA A 101 2.22 0.74 -20.70
C ALA A 101 0.71 0.97 -20.58
N PHE A 102 -0.04 0.02 -20.01
CA PHE A 102 -1.51 0.03 -20.01
C PHE A 102 -2.11 1.34 -19.46
N PRO A 103 -1.69 1.87 -18.30
CA PRO A 103 -2.23 3.11 -17.77
C PRO A 103 -1.99 4.32 -18.69
N LEU A 104 -0.82 4.39 -19.34
CA LEU A 104 -0.49 5.48 -20.28
C LEU A 104 -1.35 5.41 -21.55
N ARG A 105 -1.63 4.19 -22.05
CA ARG A 105 -2.52 3.98 -23.21
C ARG A 105 -3.94 4.45 -22.92
N LEU A 106 -4.47 4.21 -21.71
CA LEU A 106 -5.77 4.72 -21.30
C LEU A 106 -5.83 6.24 -21.26
N ARG A 107 -4.72 6.89 -20.92
CA ARG A 107 -4.56 8.34 -20.96
C ARG A 107 -4.25 8.88 -22.35
N LYS A 108 -4.19 8.02 -23.39
CA LYS A 108 -3.90 8.37 -24.80
C LYS A 108 -2.55 9.09 -24.97
N VAL A 109 -1.56 8.76 -24.16
CA VAL A 109 -0.19 9.27 -24.27
C VAL A 109 0.42 8.82 -25.60
N ASP A 110 1.30 9.63 -26.18
CA ASP A 110 1.97 9.34 -27.44
C ASP A 110 2.83 8.06 -27.37
N LYS A 111 2.91 7.31 -28.48
CA LYS A 111 3.62 6.02 -28.51
C LYS A 111 5.11 6.14 -28.19
N LYS A 112 5.76 7.22 -28.61
CA LYS A 112 7.18 7.45 -28.36
C LYS A 112 7.41 7.71 -26.88
N GLU A 113 6.61 8.59 -26.28
CA GLU A 113 6.65 8.87 -24.85
C GLU A 113 6.38 7.60 -24.00
N ILE A 114 5.41 6.76 -24.41
CA ILE A 114 5.15 5.47 -23.75
C ILE A 114 6.41 4.60 -23.76
N GLN A 115 7.13 4.50 -24.89
CA GLN A 115 8.34 3.69 -24.99
C GLN A 115 9.43 4.20 -24.05
N GLU A 116 9.67 5.50 -24.01
CA GLU A 116 10.67 6.14 -23.15
C GLU A 116 10.35 5.92 -21.66
N ARG A 117 9.11 6.22 -21.24
CA ARG A 117 8.68 6.08 -19.83
C ARG A 117 8.66 4.62 -19.35
N VAL A 118 8.24 3.68 -20.21
CA VAL A 118 8.28 2.25 -19.85
C VAL A 118 9.71 1.77 -19.68
N ALA A 119 10.64 2.15 -20.58
CA ALA A 119 12.05 1.77 -20.45
C ALA A 119 12.65 2.31 -19.16
N GLU A 120 12.38 3.59 -18.83
CA GLU A 120 12.85 4.22 -17.60
C GLU A 120 12.31 3.49 -16.35
N VAL A 121 11.01 3.24 -16.28
CA VAL A 121 10.39 2.58 -15.13
C VAL A 121 10.86 1.13 -14.99
N LEU A 122 11.00 0.38 -16.11
CA LEU A 122 11.54 -0.99 -16.05
C LEU A 122 12.99 -1.03 -15.54
N LYS A 123 13.80 -0.03 -15.89
CA LYS A 123 15.14 0.12 -15.33
C LYS A 123 15.09 0.40 -13.82
N MET A 124 14.17 1.26 -13.35
CA MET A 124 13.98 1.57 -11.92
C MET A 124 13.67 0.32 -11.09
N VAL A 125 12.86 -0.61 -11.63
CA VAL A 125 12.48 -1.85 -10.96
C VAL A 125 13.36 -3.05 -11.37
N GLN A 126 14.53 -2.82 -11.96
CA GLN A 126 15.54 -3.85 -12.35
C GLN A 126 14.96 -4.93 -13.30
N LEU A 127 14.10 -4.54 -14.23
CA LEU A 127 13.53 -5.41 -15.27
C LEU A 127 13.90 -4.96 -16.69
N GLU A 128 15.04 -4.29 -16.88
CA GLU A 128 15.58 -3.94 -18.19
C GLU A 128 15.80 -5.20 -19.04
N GLY A 129 15.36 -5.19 -20.30
CA GLY A 129 15.44 -6.34 -21.21
C GLY A 129 14.31 -7.37 -21.04
N PHE A 130 13.35 -7.12 -20.15
CA PHE A 130 12.19 -8.01 -19.93
C PHE A 130 10.93 -7.59 -20.72
N GLU A 131 10.95 -6.52 -21.49
CA GLU A 131 9.80 -5.88 -22.14
C GLU A 131 8.90 -6.86 -22.89
N ARG A 132 9.51 -7.79 -23.64
CA ARG A 132 8.81 -8.78 -24.48
C ARG A 132 8.47 -10.08 -23.78
N ARG A 133 8.87 -10.24 -22.49
CA ARG A 133 8.60 -11.47 -21.76
C ARG A 133 7.12 -11.60 -21.39
N SER A 134 6.61 -12.82 -21.52
CA SER A 134 5.26 -13.14 -21.03
C SER A 134 5.25 -13.15 -19.49
N ILE A 135 4.20 -12.57 -18.88
CA ILE A 135 3.98 -12.55 -17.44
C ILE A 135 4.02 -13.97 -16.82
N ARG A 136 3.52 -14.97 -17.55
CA ARG A 136 3.48 -16.38 -17.09
C ARG A 136 4.87 -17.00 -16.91
N LYS A 137 5.91 -16.43 -17.53
CA LYS A 137 7.30 -16.91 -17.44
C LYS A 137 8.12 -16.18 -16.38
N LEU A 138 7.51 -15.31 -15.59
CA LEU A 138 8.16 -14.53 -14.54
C LEU A 138 8.08 -15.23 -13.20
N SER A 139 9.13 -15.05 -12.37
CA SER A 139 9.10 -15.43 -10.94
C SER A 139 8.09 -14.55 -10.16
N GLY A 140 7.79 -14.90 -8.91
CA GLY A 140 6.94 -14.11 -8.02
C GLY A 140 7.43 -12.67 -7.87
N GLY A 141 8.70 -12.48 -7.50
CA GLY A 141 9.29 -11.15 -7.36
C GLY A 141 9.33 -10.37 -8.68
N GLN A 142 9.58 -11.02 -9.82
CA GLN A 142 9.52 -10.35 -11.12
C GLN A 142 8.09 -9.87 -11.45
N ARG A 143 7.06 -10.67 -11.17
CA ARG A 143 5.65 -10.24 -11.33
C ARG A 143 5.31 -9.05 -10.43
N GLN A 144 5.78 -9.08 -9.18
CA GLN A 144 5.60 -7.98 -8.26
C GLN A 144 6.24 -6.69 -8.79
N ARG A 145 7.49 -6.74 -9.25
CA ARG A 145 8.16 -5.57 -9.85
C ARG A 145 7.42 -5.03 -11.07
N VAL A 146 6.83 -5.88 -11.91
CA VAL A 146 5.97 -5.43 -13.02
C VAL A 146 4.71 -4.72 -12.50
N ALA A 147 4.09 -5.23 -11.43
CA ALA A 147 2.91 -4.59 -10.83
C ALA A 147 3.24 -3.21 -10.23
N ILE A 148 4.38 -3.12 -9.54
CA ILE A 148 4.90 -1.84 -9.02
C ILE A 148 5.20 -0.87 -10.17
N ALA A 149 5.91 -1.32 -11.22
CA ALA A 149 6.21 -0.52 -12.40
C ALA A 149 4.92 0.05 -13.03
N ARG A 150 3.87 -0.79 -13.16
CA ARG A 150 2.57 -0.36 -13.65
C ARG A 150 1.89 0.65 -12.74
N ALA A 151 2.06 0.53 -11.42
CA ALA A 151 1.48 1.46 -10.46
C ALA A 151 2.16 2.84 -10.50
N ILE A 152 3.50 2.87 -10.62
CA ILE A 152 4.26 4.13 -10.54
C ILE A 152 4.43 4.86 -11.89
N ILE A 153 4.12 4.21 -13.04
CA ILE A 153 4.35 4.79 -14.38
C ILE A 153 3.61 6.11 -14.62
N ASN A 154 2.47 6.30 -13.95
CA ASN A 154 1.70 7.54 -13.98
C ASN A 154 2.18 8.59 -12.98
N GLN A 155 3.21 8.30 -12.19
CA GLN A 155 3.72 9.17 -11.12
C GLN A 155 2.61 9.59 -10.15
N PRO A 156 1.87 8.63 -9.55
CA PRO A 156 0.79 8.96 -8.63
C PRO A 156 1.34 9.59 -7.35
N ARG A 157 0.50 10.34 -6.64
CA ARG A 157 0.89 10.89 -5.33
C ARG A 157 0.93 9.84 -4.23
N VAL A 158 0.09 8.80 -4.36
CA VAL A 158 -0.02 7.72 -3.38
C VAL A 158 -0.03 6.36 -4.07
N VAL A 159 0.77 5.43 -3.57
CA VAL A 159 0.75 4.02 -3.95
C VAL A 159 0.27 3.19 -2.77
N LEU A 160 -0.75 2.40 -2.99
CA LEU A 160 -1.33 1.47 -2.03
C LEU A 160 -0.80 0.06 -2.32
N LEU A 161 -0.32 -0.64 -1.29
CA LEU A 161 0.30 -1.95 -1.39
C LEU A 161 -0.44 -2.91 -0.44
N ASP A 162 -1.28 -3.80 -1.00
CA ASP A 162 -2.08 -4.76 -0.22
C ASP A 162 -1.34 -6.10 -0.14
N GLU A 163 -0.67 -6.36 0.99
CA GLU A 163 0.13 -7.56 1.28
C GLU A 163 1.04 -8.01 0.12
N PRO A 164 1.80 -7.12 -0.51
CA PRO A 164 2.48 -7.42 -1.77
C PRO A 164 3.62 -8.45 -1.63
N LEU A 165 4.12 -8.69 -0.40
CA LEU A 165 5.24 -9.59 -0.12
C LEU A 165 4.82 -10.97 0.37
N SER A 166 3.53 -11.17 0.68
CA SER A 166 3.03 -12.38 1.35
C SER A 166 3.24 -13.68 0.55
N ALA A 167 3.31 -13.61 -0.77
CA ALA A 167 3.51 -14.76 -1.65
C ALA A 167 4.97 -15.11 -1.95
N LEU A 168 5.94 -14.41 -1.33
CA LEU A 168 7.37 -14.59 -1.55
C LEU A 168 8.01 -15.47 -0.47
N ASP A 169 9.06 -16.21 -0.84
CA ASP A 169 9.94 -16.86 0.12
C ASP A 169 10.73 -15.84 0.95
N LEU A 170 11.25 -16.26 2.11
CA LEU A 170 11.87 -15.36 3.09
C LEU A 170 13.02 -14.53 2.49
N LYS A 171 13.94 -15.16 1.72
CA LYS A 171 15.08 -14.44 1.16
C LYS A 171 14.63 -13.38 0.15
N LEU A 172 13.77 -13.76 -0.76
CA LEU A 172 13.24 -12.84 -1.78
C LEU A 172 12.41 -11.72 -1.15
N ARG A 173 11.69 -12.02 -0.05
CA ARG A 173 10.93 -11.05 0.72
C ARG A 173 11.84 -9.97 1.30
N THR A 174 12.93 -10.34 1.97
CA THR A 174 13.90 -9.40 2.54
C THR A 174 14.54 -8.52 1.45
N ASP A 175 14.93 -9.10 0.31
CA ASP A 175 15.48 -8.35 -0.81
C ASP A 175 14.45 -7.32 -1.34
N MET A 176 13.18 -7.74 -1.47
CA MET A 176 12.10 -6.87 -1.96
C MET A 176 11.70 -5.77 -0.98
N GLN A 177 11.79 -5.99 0.34
CA GLN A 177 11.58 -4.95 1.36
C GLN A 177 12.57 -3.80 1.14
N TYR A 178 13.86 -4.13 1.04
CA TYR A 178 14.91 -3.15 0.80
C TYR A 178 14.68 -2.37 -0.51
N GLU A 179 14.38 -3.09 -1.60
CA GLU A 179 14.14 -2.47 -2.91
C GLU A 179 12.91 -1.54 -2.92
N LEU A 180 11.80 -1.95 -2.26
CA LEU A 180 10.60 -1.12 -2.13
C LEU A 180 10.89 0.18 -1.35
N ARG A 181 11.65 0.07 -0.26
CA ARG A 181 12.03 1.23 0.53
C ARG A 181 12.92 2.20 -0.26
N GLU A 182 13.95 1.66 -0.94
CA GLU A 182 14.83 2.46 -1.80
C GLU A 182 14.05 3.13 -2.95
N LEU A 183 13.15 2.39 -3.59
CA LEU A 183 12.30 2.91 -4.66
C LEU A 183 11.42 4.05 -4.17
N GLN A 184 10.76 3.89 -3.02
CA GLN A 184 9.93 4.90 -2.41
C GLN A 184 10.71 6.19 -2.11
N GLN A 185 11.90 6.07 -1.50
CA GLN A 185 12.76 7.21 -1.20
C GLN A 185 13.21 7.94 -2.46
N ARG A 186 13.60 7.21 -3.50
CA ARG A 186 14.04 7.77 -4.79
C ARG A 186 12.92 8.51 -5.52
N LEU A 187 11.68 8.01 -5.43
CA LEU A 187 10.53 8.61 -6.09
C LEU A 187 9.89 9.75 -5.29
N GLY A 188 10.07 9.78 -3.97
CA GLY A 188 9.41 10.73 -3.07
C GLY A 188 7.88 10.57 -3.01
N ILE A 189 7.34 9.43 -3.45
CA ILE A 189 5.90 9.12 -3.46
C ILE A 189 5.49 8.60 -2.07
N THR A 190 4.27 8.87 -1.66
CA THR A 190 3.72 8.30 -0.42
C THR A 190 3.32 6.84 -0.65
N PHE A 191 3.82 5.93 0.19
CA PHE A 191 3.40 4.53 0.18
C PHE A 191 2.51 4.24 1.38
N VAL A 192 1.39 3.55 1.15
CA VAL A 192 0.53 2.96 2.19
C VAL A 192 0.58 1.45 2.02
N PHE A 193 1.23 0.80 2.95
CA PHE A 193 1.53 -0.63 2.92
C PHE A 193 0.65 -1.36 3.94
N VAL A 194 0.06 -2.46 3.53
CA VAL A 194 -0.72 -3.35 4.40
C VAL A 194 0.04 -4.65 4.59
N THR A 195 0.24 -5.04 5.83
CA THR A 195 0.84 -6.33 6.19
C THR A 195 0.32 -6.85 7.53
N HIS A 196 0.51 -8.12 7.76
CA HIS A 196 0.38 -8.76 9.07
C HIS A 196 1.75 -9.17 9.64
N ASP A 197 2.83 -8.92 8.90
CA ASP A 197 4.20 -9.24 9.28
C ASP A 197 4.85 -8.03 9.98
N GLN A 198 5.27 -8.26 11.22
CA GLN A 198 5.85 -7.22 12.08
C GLN A 198 7.24 -6.80 11.59
N GLU A 199 8.05 -7.74 11.11
CA GLU A 199 9.39 -7.48 10.61
C GLU A 199 9.33 -6.56 9.39
N GLU A 200 8.37 -6.79 8.49
CA GLU A 200 8.12 -5.91 7.35
C GLU A 200 7.79 -4.48 7.80
N ALA A 201 6.85 -4.35 8.74
CA ALA A 201 6.43 -3.05 9.26
C ALA A 201 7.58 -2.29 9.91
N LEU A 202 8.33 -2.94 10.79
CA LEU A 202 9.44 -2.32 11.51
C LEU A 202 10.60 -1.94 10.58
N ALA A 203 10.90 -2.75 9.56
CA ALA A 203 12.03 -2.54 8.65
C ALA A 203 11.80 -1.42 7.62
N MET A 204 10.55 -1.22 7.17
CA MET A 204 10.29 -0.35 6.02
C MET A 204 9.64 0.99 6.36
N SER A 205 8.95 1.11 7.49
CA SER A 205 8.04 2.22 7.75
C SER A 205 8.73 3.47 8.31
N ASP A 206 8.23 4.63 7.94
CA ASP A 206 8.44 5.87 8.68
C ASP A 206 7.44 6.00 9.83
N TRP A 207 6.23 5.41 9.66
CA TRP A 207 5.15 5.43 10.63
C TRP A 207 4.27 4.20 10.51
N ILE A 208 3.89 3.62 11.64
CA ILE A 208 3.07 2.41 11.73
C ILE A 208 1.75 2.75 12.43
N PHE A 209 0.65 2.24 11.89
CA PHE A 209 -0.65 2.18 12.54
C PHE A 209 -0.94 0.73 12.91
N VAL A 210 -0.97 0.42 14.20
CA VAL A 210 -1.33 -0.92 14.69
C VAL A 210 -2.83 -1.00 14.81
N MET A 211 -3.43 -1.94 14.08
CA MET A 211 -4.87 -2.13 14.01
C MET A 211 -5.32 -3.40 14.71
N ASN A 212 -6.41 -3.30 15.47
CA ASN A 212 -7.11 -4.43 16.05
C ASN A 212 -8.62 -4.17 16.05
N ASP A 213 -9.43 -5.18 15.69
CA ASP A 213 -10.89 -5.15 15.74
C ASP A 213 -11.54 -3.88 15.14
N GLY A 214 -10.98 -3.37 14.04
CA GLY A 214 -11.50 -2.21 13.32
C GLY A 214 -11.11 -0.86 13.91
N GLU A 215 -10.16 -0.81 14.81
CA GLU A 215 -9.66 0.39 15.47
C GLU A 215 -8.14 0.53 15.28
N ILE A 216 -7.63 1.77 15.32
CA ILE A 216 -6.19 2.04 15.44
C ILE A 216 -5.86 2.05 16.94
N VAL A 217 -5.16 1.01 17.39
CA VAL A 217 -4.81 0.83 18.82
C VAL A 217 -3.61 1.68 19.22
N GLN A 218 -2.61 1.76 18.34
CA GLN A 218 -1.43 2.60 18.53
C GLN A 218 -0.92 3.08 17.18
N SER A 219 -0.31 4.26 17.14
CA SER A 219 0.44 4.72 15.98
C SER A 219 1.72 5.42 16.43
N GLY A 220 2.78 5.28 15.65
CA GLY A 220 4.09 5.85 15.97
C GLY A 220 5.16 5.45 14.98
N THR A 221 6.39 5.88 15.22
CA THR A 221 7.57 5.36 14.52
C THR A 221 7.80 3.89 14.85
N PRO A 222 8.58 3.13 14.07
CA PRO A 222 8.96 1.76 14.42
C PRO A 222 9.52 1.63 15.84
N VAL A 223 10.33 2.60 16.30
CA VAL A 223 10.89 2.64 17.63
C VAL A 223 9.82 2.80 18.70
N ASP A 224 8.89 3.76 18.53
CA ASP A 224 7.78 3.98 19.46
C ASP A 224 6.91 2.72 19.64
N ILE A 225 6.63 2.02 18.50
CA ILE A 225 5.79 0.82 18.51
C ILE A 225 6.50 -0.36 19.19
N TYR A 226 7.82 -0.50 18.99
CA TYR A 226 8.59 -1.62 19.54
C TYR A 226 8.97 -1.40 21.01
N ASP A 227 9.46 -0.22 21.37
CA ASP A 227 10.01 0.07 22.70
C ASP A 227 8.95 0.55 23.71
N GLU A 228 7.86 1.20 23.24
CA GLU A 228 6.83 1.81 24.08
C GLU A 228 5.42 1.31 23.73
N PRO A 229 5.13 -0.01 23.81
CA PRO A 229 3.80 -0.52 23.55
C PRO A 229 2.81 -0.02 24.61
N ILE A 230 1.70 0.61 24.16
CA ILE A 230 0.73 1.26 25.07
C ILE A 230 -0.15 0.29 25.86
N ASN A 231 -0.25 -0.97 25.43
CA ASN A 231 -1.06 -1.99 26.08
C ASN A 231 -0.53 -3.41 25.83
N HIS A 232 -1.15 -4.37 26.53
CA HIS A 232 -0.81 -5.78 26.44
C HIS A 232 -0.92 -6.34 25.01
N PHE A 233 -1.95 -5.94 24.23
CA PHE A 233 -2.13 -6.41 22.86
C PHE A 233 -0.93 -6.01 22.00
N VAL A 234 -0.55 -4.73 21.99
CA VAL A 234 0.58 -4.25 21.18
C VAL A 234 1.88 -4.92 21.61
N ALA A 235 2.14 -5.02 22.93
CA ALA A 235 3.34 -5.66 23.48
C ALA A 235 3.48 -7.13 23.06
N THR A 236 2.37 -7.88 23.01
CA THR A 236 2.40 -9.30 22.59
C THR A 236 2.32 -9.49 21.10
N PHE A 237 1.76 -8.52 20.39
CA PHE A 237 1.62 -8.57 18.94
C PHE A 237 2.92 -8.15 18.20
N ILE A 238 3.72 -7.23 18.77
CA ILE A 238 4.91 -6.65 18.10
C ILE A 238 6.21 -7.42 18.41
N GLY A 239 6.23 -8.35 19.33
CA GLY A 239 7.45 -9.09 19.68
C GLY A 239 7.20 -10.28 20.58
N GLU A 240 8.25 -11.06 20.79
CA GLU A 240 8.25 -12.12 21.81
C GLU A 240 8.41 -11.47 23.21
N SER A 241 7.28 -11.05 23.80
CA SER A 241 7.27 -10.41 25.11
C SER A 241 6.90 -11.40 26.21
N ASN A 242 7.73 -11.48 27.26
CA ASN A 242 7.39 -12.16 28.52
C ASN A 242 6.70 -11.17 29.45
N ILE A 243 5.38 -11.26 29.57
CA ILE A 243 4.60 -10.40 30.45
C ILE A 243 4.41 -11.12 31.79
N LEU A 244 5.00 -10.55 32.83
CA LEU A 244 4.83 -11.04 34.20
C LEU A 244 3.67 -10.30 34.87
N PRO A 245 2.77 -11.03 35.55
CA PRO A 245 1.76 -10.38 36.37
C PRO A 245 2.42 -9.61 37.50
N GLY A 246 2.10 -8.31 37.64
CA GLY A 246 2.54 -7.43 38.73
C GLY A 246 1.67 -7.58 39.96
#